data_69f0d967aa70bfe530665687dd8b4457
#
_entry.id   69f0d967aa70bfe530665687dd8b4457
#
_cell.length_a   1.000
_cell.length_b   1.000
_cell.length_c   1.000
_cell.angle_alpha   90.00
_cell.angle_beta   90.00
_cell.angle_gamma   90.00
#
_symmetry.space_group_name_H-M   'P 1'
#
loop_
_entity.id
_entity.type
_entity.pdbx_description
1 polymer ?
#
loop_
_entity_poly.entity_id
_entity_poly.type
_entity_poly.pdbx_seq_one_letter_code
_entity_poly.pdbx_strand_id
1 'polypeptide(L)'
;ETGPEQAVRAAVKCQANSASHIPTFMMEAARVALDCDDHVERFSDAYRQRRKLMVQGLEDIPGLRIVNPEGAFYLFIDVSGTGMSDVEFADGALEAGVQLIPASLITGGEGFIRVSYAASEEDIKEGISRLRSWLLQ
;
A
#
# COMPACT_ATOMS: atom_id res chain seq x y z
N GLU A 1 -3.67 -9.51 22.98
CA GLU A 1 -2.62 -10.37 22.40
C GLU A 1 -3.05 -11.83 22.47
N THR A 2 -2.90 -12.57 21.36
CA THR A 2 -3.27 -13.99 21.26
C THR A 2 -2.06 -14.81 20.80
N GLY A 3 -1.89 -16.01 21.34
CA GLY A 3 -0.78 -16.89 21.00
C GLY A 3 -0.39 -17.84 22.13
N PRO A 4 0.66 -18.64 21.94
CA PRO A 4 1.20 -19.50 23.01
C PRO A 4 1.58 -18.67 24.24
N GLU A 5 1.22 -19.11 25.44
CA GLU A 5 1.34 -18.35 26.69
C GLU A 5 2.76 -17.79 26.92
N GLN A 6 3.79 -18.58 26.65
CA GLN A 6 5.18 -18.13 26.81
C GLN A 6 5.54 -16.99 25.88
N ALA A 7 5.07 -16.99 24.62
CA ALA A 7 5.29 -15.93 23.63
C ALA A 7 4.56 -14.65 24.06
N VAL A 8 3.30 -14.78 24.51
CA VAL A 8 2.52 -13.64 25.02
C VAL A 8 3.20 -13.02 26.24
N ARG A 9 3.64 -13.80 27.21
CA ARG A 9 4.37 -13.30 28.39
C ARG A 9 5.67 -12.58 28.02
N ALA A 10 6.42 -13.11 27.06
CA ALA A 10 7.65 -12.46 26.57
C ALA A 10 7.34 -11.12 25.87
N ALA A 11 6.32 -11.09 25.02
CA ALA A 11 5.88 -9.87 24.34
C ALA A 11 5.41 -8.78 25.33
N VAL A 12 4.58 -9.16 26.31
CA VAL A 12 4.14 -8.24 27.37
C VAL A 12 5.33 -7.66 28.14
N LYS A 13 6.33 -8.49 28.48
CA LYS A 13 7.54 -8.02 29.19
C LYS A 13 8.35 -7.05 28.32
N CYS A 14 8.50 -7.32 27.02
CA CYS A 14 9.18 -6.41 26.10
C CYS A 14 8.41 -5.08 25.98
N GLN A 15 7.10 -5.12 25.78
CA GLN A 15 6.26 -3.94 25.67
C GLN A 15 6.30 -3.08 26.94
N ALA A 16 6.19 -3.68 28.12
CA ALA A 16 6.25 -2.96 29.40
C ALA A 16 7.56 -2.20 29.61
N ASN A 17 8.67 -2.69 29.03
CA ASN A 17 9.99 -2.07 29.16
C ASN A 17 10.37 -1.16 27.97
N SER A 18 9.57 -1.11 26.88
CA SER A 18 9.84 -0.28 25.71
C SER A 18 8.82 0.84 25.53
N ALA A 19 7.55 0.51 25.34
CA ALA A 19 6.48 1.45 25.01
C ALA A 19 5.42 1.61 26.11
N SER A 20 5.42 0.74 27.15
CA SER A 20 4.44 0.67 28.25
C SER A 20 3.00 0.56 27.73
N HIS A 21 2.33 1.67 27.52
CA HIS A 21 0.95 1.75 27.02
C HIS A 21 0.74 3.04 26.20
N ILE A 22 -0.34 3.09 25.43
CA ILE A 22 -0.76 4.32 24.76
C ILE A 22 -1.28 5.34 25.78
N PRO A 23 -1.12 6.64 25.54
CA PRO A 23 -1.66 7.68 26.42
C PRO A 23 -3.16 7.54 26.65
N THR A 24 -3.64 7.81 27.85
CA THR A 24 -5.04 7.59 28.26
C THR A 24 -6.05 8.33 27.36
N PHE A 25 -5.72 9.56 26.95
CA PHE A 25 -6.59 10.33 26.05
C PHE A 25 -6.72 9.69 24.65
N MET A 26 -5.68 8.98 24.17
CA MET A 26 -5.74 8.23 22.92
C MET A 26 -6.62 7.00 23.05
N MET A 27 -6.69 6.39 24.25
CA MET A 27 -7.59 5.25 24.50
C MET A 27 -9.05 5.69 24.40
N GLU A 28 -9.40 6.87 24.91
CA GLU A 28 -10.74 7.41 24.79
C GLU A 28 -11.09 7.75 23.32
N ALA A 29 -10.16 8.33 22.57
CA ALA A 29 -10.33 8.55 21.14
C ALA A 29 -10.56 7.23 20.38
N ALA A 30 -9.78 6.18 20.70
CA ALA A 30 -9.95 4.86 20.11
C ALA A 30 -11.33 4.25 20.45
N ARG A 31 -11.82 4.42 21.70
CA ARG A 31 -13.16 3.96 22.10
C ARG A 31 -14.25 4.63 21.28
N VAL A 32 -14.17 5.95 21.10
CA VAL A 32 -15.12 6.71 20.27
C VAL A 32 -15.05 6.28 18.79
N ALA A 33 -13.86 6.00 18.29
CA ALA A 33 -13.67 5.58 16.90
C ALA A 33 -14.37 4.26 16.57
N LEU A 34 -14.57 3.36 17.55
CA LEU A 34 -15.31 2.10 17.36
C LEU A 34 -16.81 2.31 17.09
N ASP A 35 -17.35 3.48 17.42
CA ASP A 35 -18.75 3.83 17.21
C ASP A 35 -18.95 4.68 15.93
N CYS A 36 -17.92 4.83 15.08
CA CYS A 36 -17.90 5.70 13.90
C CYS A 36 -18.08 4.91 12.58
N ASP A 37 -19.08 4.03 12.49
CA ASP A 37 -19.31 3.18 11.31
C ASP A 37 -19.50 3.99 10.01
N ASP A 38 -20.21 5.10 10.06
CA ASP A 38 -20.43 5.99 8.89
C ASP A 38 -19.11 6.51 8.30
N HIS A 39 -18.07 6.72 9.14
CA HIS A 39 -16.76 7.12 8.68
C HIS A 39 -16.04 5.96 7.98
N VAL A 40 -16.16 4.75 8.51
CA VAL A 40 -15.58 3.54 7.92
C VAL A 40 -16.16 3.29 6.53
N GLU A 41 -17.48 3.41 6.36
CA GLU A 41 -18.14 3.25 5.07
C GLU A 41 -17.66 4.29 4.05
N ARG A 42 -17.63 5.58 4.42
CA ARG A 42 -17.14 6.65 3.54
C ARG A 42 -15.67 6.44 3.12
N PHE A 43 -14.80 6.06 4.04
CA PHE A 43 -13.41 5.75 3.71
C PHE A 43 -13.30 4.54 2.79
N SER A 44 -14.06 3.49 3.06
CA SER A 44 -14.10 2.29 2.24
C SER A 44 -14.53 2.59 0.80
N ASP A 45 -15.55 3.44 0.62
CA ASP A 45 -16.02 3.86 -0.69
C ASP A 45 -14.98 4.72 -1.42
N ALA A 46 -14.34 5.66 -0.74
CA ALA A 46 -13.27 6.46 -1.31
C ALA A 46 -12.09 5.57 -1.79
N TYR A 47 -11.71 4.56 -1.00
CA TYR A 47 -10.67 3.63 -1.40
C TYR A 47 -11.09 2.71 -2.56
N ARG A 48 -12.35 2.30 -2.65
CA ARG A 48 -12.87 1.55 -3.81
C ARG A 48 -12.78 2.39 -5.10
N GLN A 49 -13.09 3.68 -5.03
CA GLN A 49 -12.98 4.58 -6.19
C GLN A 49 -11.51 4.76 -6.62
N ARG A 50 -10.61 5.03 -5.66
CA ARG A 50 -9.17 5.17 -5.92
C ARG A 50 -8.56 3.89 -6.49
N ARG A 51 -8.94 2.72 -5.95
CA ARG A 51 -8.53 1.42 -6.50
C ARG A 51 -8.95 1.28 -7.96
N LYS A 52 -10.22 1.55 -8.26
CA LYS A 52 -10.75 1.48 -9.62
C LYS A 52 -9.98 2.42 -10.56
N LEU A 53 -9.75 3.66 -10.14
CA LEU A 53 -8.98 4.64 -10.89
C LEU A 53 -7.57 4.14 -11.19
N MET A 54 -6.86 3.62 -10.18
CA MET A 54 -5.50 3.10 -10.33
C MET A 54 -5.46 1.89 -11.28
N VAL A 55 -6.34 0.90 -11.10
CA VAL A 55 -6.40 -0.28 -11.95
C VAL A 55 -6.68 0.12 -13.39
N GLN A 56 -7.74 0.88 -13.64
CA GLN A 56 -8.12 1.32 -14.98
C GLN A 56 -7.05 2.19 -15.66
N GLY A 57 -6.30 2.95 -14.89
CA GLY A 57 -5.25 3.80 -15.42
C GLY A 57 -3.96 3.08 -15.78
N LEU A 58 -3.77 1.85 -15.30
CA LEU A 58 -2.53 1.09 -15.49
C LEU A 58 -2.71 -0.20 -16.30
N GLU A 59 -3.93 -0.76 -16.38
CA GLU A 59 -4.19 -2.09 -16.97
C GLU A 59 -3.88 -2.23 -18.46
N ASP A 60 -3.88 -1.13 -19.18
CA ASP A 60 -3.60 -1.06 -20.63
C ASP A 60 -2.14 -0.70 -20.95
N ILE A 61 -1.29 -0.51 -19.95
CA ILE A 61 0.13 -0.24 -20.16
C ILE A 61 0.85 -1.55 -20.50
N PRO A 62 1.51 -1.65 -21.68
CA PRO A 62 2.22 -2.86 -22.08
C PRO A 62 3.31 -3.26 -21.05
N GLY A 63 3.39 -4.54 -20.78
CA GLY A 63 4.39 -5.08 -19.84
C GLY A 63 3.95 -5.07 -18.38
N LEU A 64 2.83 -4.44 -18.03
CA LEU A 64 2.23 -4.49 -16.70
C LEU A 64 1.11 -5.54 -16.64
N ARG A 65 1.07 -6.29 -15.53
CA ARG A 65 -0.02 -7.19 -15.23
C ARG A 65 -0.54 -6.91 -13.82
N ILE A 66 -1.81 -6.52 -13.74
CA ILE A 66 -2.44 -6.12 -12.48
C ILE A 66 -3.41 -7.21 -12.03
N VAL A 67 -3.24 -7.66 -10.78
CA VAL A 67 -4.26 -8.45 -10.10
C VAL A 67 -5.10 -7.50 -9.25
N ASN A 68 -6.40 -7.42 -9.54
CA ASN A 68 -7.30 -6.53 -8.81
C ASN A 68 -7.38 -6.97 -7.34
N PRO A 69 -6.93 -6.16 -6.37
CA PRO A 69 -6.92 -6.55 -4.97
C PRO A 69 -8.32 -6.50 -4.36
N GLU A 70 -8.62 -7.41 -3.47
CA GLU A 70 -9.89 -7.46 -2.74
C GLU A 70 -9.86 -6.64 -1.44
N GLY A 71 -8.68 -6.19 -1.01
CA GLY A 71 -8.50 -5.43 0.22
C GLY A 71 -7.25 -4.57 0.23
N ALA A 72 -6.94 -3.99 1.39
CA ALA A 72 -5.85 -3.04 1.62
C ALA A 72 -5.98 -1.76 0.78
N PHE A 73 -4.90 -1.02 0.66
CA PHE A 73 -4.77 0.21 -0.15
C PHE A 73 -3.51 0.16 -1.03
N TYR A 74 -3.10 -1.05 -1.41
CA TYR A 74 -1.96 -1.31 -2.28
C TYR A 74 -2.37 -2.13 -3.49
N LEU A 75 -1.72 -1.89 -4.63
CA LEU A 75 -1.63 -2.82 -5.74
C LEU A 75 -0.27 -3.50 -5.70
N PHE A 76 -0.25 -4.79 -6.06
CA PHE A 76 0.95 -5.49 -6.52
C PHE A 76 0.84 -5.63 -8.03
N ILE A 77 1.82 -5.09 -8.73
CA ILE A 77 1.86 -5.05 -10.19
C ILE A 77 3.05 -5.90 -10.63
N ASP A 78 2.79 -6.89 -11.45
CA ASP A 78 3.83 -7.65 -12.11
C ASP A 78 4.39 -6.79 -13.26
N VAL A 79 5.67 -6.49 -13.19
CA VAL A 79 6.41 -5.66 -14.14
C VAL A 79 7.35 -6.47 -15.03
N SER A 80 7.39 -7.78 -14.88
CA SER A 80 8.30 -8.67 -15.62
C SER A 80 8.17 -8.56 -17.14
N GLY A 81 6.98 -8.23 -17.63
CA GLY A 81 6.73 -7.98 -19.04
C GLY A 81 7.40 -6.74 -19.61
N THR A 82 7.96 -5.85 -18.78
CA THR A 82 8.73 -4.68 -19.22
C THR A 82 10.20 -5.02 -19.54
N GLY A 83 10.67 -6.18 -19.13
CA GLY A 83 12.08 -6.60 -19.23
C GLY A 83 13.00 -6.01 -18.15
N MET A 84 12.47 -5.22 -17.24
CA MET A 84 13.18 -4.66 -16.08
C MET A 84 12.99 -5.53 -14.85
N SER A 85 13.95 -5.56 -13.96
CA SER A 85 13.77 -6.02 -12.58
C SER A 85 12.88 -5.06 -11.80
N ASP A 86 12.32 -5.50 -10.68
CA ASP A 86 11.49 -4.65 -9.82
C ASP A 86 12.26 -3.45 -9.24
N VAL A 87 13.57 -3.61 -8.99
CA VAL A 87 14.43 -2.50 -8.53
C VAL A 87 14.66 -1.49 -9.66
N GLU A 88 15.06 -1.94 -10.85
CA GLU A 88 15.25 -1.06 -12.02
C GLU A 88 13.97 -0.31 -12.38
N PHE A 89 12.82 -0.99 -12.30
CA PHE A 89 11.53 -0.36 -12.52
C PHE A 89 11.22 0.72 -11.48
N ALA A 90 11.49 0.44 -10.19
CA ALA A 90 11.26 1.40 -9.12
C ALA A 90 12.16 2.64 -9.24
N ASP A 91 13.43 2.44 -9.61
CA ASP A 91 14.39 3.53 -9.83
C ASP A 91 13.97 4.40 -11.02
N GLY A 92 13.60 3.81 -12.16
CA GLY A 92 13.10 4.55 -13.32
C GLY A 92 11.78 5.30 -13.05
N ALA A 93 10.87 4.68 -12.30
CA ALA A 93 9.65 5.35 -11.86
C ALA A 93 9.94 6.54 -10.92
N LEU A 94 10.94 6.42 -10.04
CA LEU A 94 11.36 7.50 -9.16
C LEU A 94 11.94 8.69 -9.96
N GLU A 95 12.73 8.43 -10.99
CA GLU A 95 13.22 9.46 -11.91
C GLU A 95 12.07 10.15 -12.66
N ALA A 96 11.01 9.41 -12.97
CA ALA A 96 9.76 9.97 -13.52
C ALA A 96 8.91 10.70 -12.47
N GLY A 97 9.33 10.74 -11.20
CA GLY A 97 8.66 11.41 -10.10
C GLY A 97 7.54 10.59 -9.45
N VAL A 98 7.61 9.25 -9.54
CA VAL A 98 6.66 8.32 -8.90
C VAL A 98 7.40 7.35 -7.99
N GLN A 99 7.17 7.46 -6.68
CA GLN A 99 7.78 6.56 -5.71
C GLN A 99 7.02 5.23 -5.63
N LEU A 100 7.71 4.14 -5.91
CA LEU A 100 7.22 2.77 -5.84
C LEU A 100 8.14 1.93 -4.95
N ILE A 101 7.65 0.77 -4.49
CA ILE A 101 8.44 -0.10 -3.65
C ILE A 101 8.61 -1.47 -4.32
N PRO A 102 9.87 -1.89 -4.62
CA PRO A 102 10.14 -3.21 -5.14
C PRO A 102 9.68 -4.31 -4.17
N ALA A 103 9.03 -5.34 -4.69
CA ALA A 103 8.55 -6.44 -3.85
C ALA A 103 9.70 -7.26 -3.25
N SER A 104 10.83 -7.35 -3.93
CA SER A 104 12.05 -8.00 -3.42
C SER A 104 12.51 -7.44 -2.08
N LEU A 105 12.29 -6.15 -1.81
CA LEU A 105 12.62 -5.50 -0.52
C LEU A 105 11.61 -5.80 0.60
N ILE A 106 10.43 -6.33 0.27
CA ILE A 106 9.35 -6.56 1.26
C ILE A 106 9.12 -8.05 1.48
N THR A 107 8.99 -8.81 0.38
CA THR A 107 8.57 -10.22 0.41
C THR A 107 9.66 -11.19 -0.01
N GLY A 108 10.76 -10.69 -0.56
CA GLY A 108 11.80 -11.50 -1.20
C GLY A 108 11.39 -12.05 -2.58
N GLY A 109 10.20 -11.70 -3.10
CA GLY A 109 9.75 -12.05 -4.46
C GLY A 109 10.21 -11.00 -5.47
N GLU A 110 10.68 -11.43 -6.64
CA GLU A 110 11.15 -10.53 -7.71
C GLU A 110 10.06 -10.27 -8.75
N GLY A 111 10.24 -9.20 -9.54
CA GLY A 111 9.39 -8.87 -10.68
C GLY A 111 8.06 -8.21 -10.35
N PHE A 112 7.85 -7.78 -9.10
CA PHE A 112 6.64 -7.09 -8.66
C PHE A 112 6.95 -5.74 -8.01
N ILE A 113 6.03 -4.81 -8.21
CA ILE A 113 6.07 -3.49 -7.59
C ILE A 113 4.83 -3.32 -6.70
N ARG A 114 5.03 -2.78 -5.50
CA ARG A 114 3.94 -2.31 -4.65
C ARG A 114 3.71 -0.83 -4.86
N VAL A 115 2.49 -0.46 -5.22
CA VAL A 115 2.03 0.94 -5.30
C VAL A 115 0.87 1.18 -4.31
N SER A 116 0.91 2.33 -3.64
CA SER A 116 -0.17 2.76 -2.73
C SER A 116 -1.17 3.64 -3.48
N TYR A 117 -2.46 3.43 -3.25
CA TYR A 117 -3.52 4.36 -3.68
C TYR A 117 -4.12 5.15 -2.50
N ALA A 118 -3.37 5.25 -1.39
CA ALA A 118 -3.70 6.14 -0.26
C ALA A 118 -3.22 7.57 -0.54
N ALA A 119 -3.71 8.16 -1.62
CA ALA A 119 -3.39 9.52 -2.08
C ALA A 119 -4.67 10.21 -2.59
N SER A 120 -4.61 11.47 -2.98
CA SER A 120 -5.73 12.15 -3.64
C SER A 120 -5.98 11.54 -5.03
N GLU A 121 -7.18 11.72 -5.58
CA GLU A 121 -7.45 11.25 -6.94
C GLU A 121 -6.62 12.00 -7.99
N GLU A 122 -6.30 13.27 -7.72
CA GLU A 122 -5.44 14.11 -8.53
C GLU A 122 -4.01 13.56 -8.58
N ASP A 123 -3.44 13.24 -7.42
CA ASP A 123 -2.09 12.65 -7.32
C ASP A 123 -2.04 11.28 -8.00
N ILE A 124 -3.10 10.46 -7.86
CA ILE A 124 -3.19 9.16 -8.53
C ILE A 124 -3.19 9.34 -10.06
N LYS A 125 -3.99 10.27 -10.60
CA LYS A 125 -4.05 10.56 -12.04
C LYS A 125 -2.71 11.07 -12.56
N GLU A 126 -2.08 11.97 -11.81
CA GLU A 126 -0.76 12.50 -12.17
C GLU A 126 0.31 11.40 -12.15
N GLY A 127 0.33 10.56 -11.11
CA GLY A 127 1.26 9.42 -11.03
C GLY A 127 1.09 8.44 -12.19
N ILE A 128 -0.15 8.11 -12.55
CA ILE A 128 -0.46 7.27 -13.71
C ILE A 128 0.04 7.93 -15.00
N SER A 129 -0.18 9.22 -15.18
CA SER A 129 0.26 9.98 -16.35
C SER A 129 1.78 9.93 -16.51
N ARG A 130 2.53 10.13 -15.42
CA ARG A 130 3.98 10.08 -15.40
C ARG A 130 4.52 8.68 -15.74
N LEU A 131 3.97 7.63 -15.09
CA LEU A 131 4.35 6.25 -15.38
C LEU A 131 4.08 5.89 -16.85
N ARG A 132 2.93 6.27 -17.37
CA ARG A 132 2.56 6.05 -18.77
C ARG A 132 3.50 6.77 -19.72
N SER A 133 3.80 8.04 -19.46
CA SER A 133 4.72 8.82 -20.28
C SER A 133 6.15 8.25 -20.28
N TRP A 134 6.60 7.71 -19.15
CA TRP A 134 7.90 7.10 -19.03
C TRP A 134 7.98 5.74 -19.75
N LEU A 135 6.97 4.88 -19.57
CA LEU A 135 6.99 3.50 -20.12
C LEU A 135 6.71 3.42 -21.62
N LEU A 136 6.12 4.45 -22.22
CA LEU A 136 5.74 4.49 -23.64
C LEU A 136 6.71 5.31 -24.50
N GLN A 137 7.87 5.72 -23.95
CA GLN A 137 8.95 6.34 -24.72
C GLN A 137 9.75 5.30 -25.48
#